data_9cf995b1d6a96c9034db6af68462238a
#
_entry.id   9cf995b1d6a96c9034db6af68462238a
#
_cell.length_a   1.000
_cell.length_b   1.000
_cell.length_c   1.000
_cell.angle_alpha   90.00
_cell.angle_beta   90.00
_cell.angle_gamma   90.00
#
_symmetry.space_group_name_H-M   'P 1'
#
loop_
_entity.id
_entity.type
_entity.pdbx_description
1 polymer ?
#
loop_
_entity_poly.entity_id
_entity_poly.type
_entity_poly.pdbx_seq_one_letter_code
_entity_poly.pdbx_strand_id
1 'polypeptide(L)'
;MVRSGEREAAATMMKCVSCKEEYEARDAGTCRECYEEASETEEELKGEIEDLKAKVAFLRFWAPLDHRSRPCFTDVVLVASDHDSGSPATNHVPVPAHKAVLASRSPVFRAMLESEMEESLSGTIKISEVSYDALRSFVNYLYTAETWLDEQMACDLLVLAEKYEVKHLKTYCENFLVSKLDWENSLMTYAFAYQHNAKDLLDASLALIMGNMDKLSKREEYIELVEKDPRLVVEIYEAYLSKQVNTAAPKDSSMKT
;
A
#
# COMPACT_ATOMS: atom_id res chain seq x y z
N MET A 1 16.18 60.46 -28.42
CA MET A 1 15.98 60.14 -27.01
C MET A 1 14.67 59.37 -26.93
N VAL A 2 14.79 58.04 -26.86
CA VAL A 2 13.66 57.15 -26.67
C VAL A 2 13.82 56.58 -25.28
N ARG A 3 12.90 56.92 -24.35
CA ARG A 3 12.85 56.36 -22.99
C ARG A 3 12.21 55.01 -23.09
N SER A 4 13.00 53.97 -22.89
CA SER A 4 12.52 52.62 -22.61
C SER A 4 11.84 52.60 -21.25
N GLY A 5 10.50 52.53 -21.22
CA GLY A 5 9.74 52.28 -20.03
C GLY A 5 9.83 50.79 -19.69
N GLU A 6 10.64 50.43 -18.71
CA GLU A 6 10.55 49.14 -18.07
C GLU A 6 9.22 49.07 -17.28
N ARG A 7 8.35 48.20 -17.74
CA ARG A 7 7.12 47.83 -16.98
C ARG A 7 7.58 46.91 -15.86
N GLU A 8 7.67 47.40 -14.64
CA GLU A 8 7.72 46.57 -13.46
C GLU A 8 6.44 45.67 -13.45
N ALA A 9 6.66 44.39 -13.59
CA ALA A 9 5.59 43.42 -13.41
C ALA A 9 5.18 43.48 -11.91
N ALA A 10 3.93 43.82 -11.65
CA ALA A 10 3.38 43.83 -10.31
C ALA A 10 3.52 42.41 -9.70
N ALA A 11 4.25 42.32 -8.61
CA ALA A 11 4.41 41.08 -7.88
C ALA A 11 3.04 40.64 -7.34
N THR A 12 2.64 39.41 -7.66
CA THR A 12 1.37 38.84 -7.19
C THR A 12 1.59 38.30 -5.78
N MET A 13 0.91 38.88 -4.79
CA MET A 13 0.92 38.36 -3.41
C MET A 13 0.06 37.09 -3.33
N MET A 14 0.62 36.04 -2.76
CA MET A 14 -0.05 34.75 -2.55
C MET A 14 0.10 34.32 -1.09
N LYS A 15 -0.81 33.46 -0.61
CA LYS A 15 -0.71 32.86 0.73
C LYS A 15 0.03 31.53 0.66
N CYS A 16 1.05 31.40 1.51
CA CYS A 16 1.78 30.15 1.66
C CYS A 16 0.85 29.02 2.14
N VAL A 17 0.90 27.85 1.50
CA VAL A 17 0.08 26.70 1.88
C VAL A 17 0.48 26.16 3.26
N SER A 18 1.74 26.30 3.65
CA SER A 18 2.29 25.83 4.92
C SER A 18 2.04 26.82 6.06
N CYS A 19 2.68 27.99 6.06
CA CYS A 19 2.59 28.94 7.18
C CYS A 19 1.38 29.89 7.11
N LYS A 20 0.65 29.95 5.99
CA LYS A 20 -0.49 30.85 5.71
C LYS A 20 -0.14 32.34 5.60
N GLU A 21 1.12 32.69 5.67
CA GLU A 21 1.58 34.09 5.49
C GLU A 21 1.57 34.51 4.01
N GLU A 22 1.46 35.80 3.76
CA GLU A 22 1.49 36.37 2.42
C GLU A 22 2.94 36.53 1.95
N TYR A 23 3.22 36.10 0.72
CA TYR A 23 4.54 36.20 0.09
C TYR A 23 4.45 36.60 -1.38
N GLU A 24 5.51 37.19 -1.90
CA GLU A 24 5.63 37.47 -3.33
C GLU A 24 5.94 36.19 -4.11
N ALA A 25 4.94 35.71 -4.88
CA ALA A 25 5.07 34.49 -5.64
C ALA A 25 5.74 34.74 -6.99
N ARG A 26 6.83 34.02 -7.22
CA ARG A 26 7.32 33.71 -8.57
C ARG A 26 6.87 32.32 -9.02
N ASP A 27 6.63 31.43 -8.05
CA ASP A 27 6.14 30.05 -8.24
C ASP A 27 5.02 29.75 -7.23
N ALA A 28 4.08 28.87 -7.62
CA ALA A 28 2.88 28.61 -6.86
C ALA A 28 3.11 27.70 -5.65
N GLY A 29 2.61 28.08 -4.47
CA GLY A 29 2.26 27.18 -3.39
C GLY A 29 2.92 27.46 -2.03
N THR A 30 4.25 27.58 -1.89
CA THR A 30 4.96 27.77 -0.60
C THR A 30 5.90 28.97 -0.65
N CYS A 31 6.03 29.68 0.47
CA CYS A 31 7.04 30.72 0.59
C CYS A 31 8.46 30.10 0.63
N ARG A 32 9.46 30.92 0.34
CA ARG A 32 10.84 30.46 0.25
C ARG A 32 11.36 29.81 1.54
N GLU A 33 11.02 30.40 2.69
CA GLU A 33 11.43 29.87 4.00
C GLU A 33 10.84 28.48 4.27
N CYS A 34 9.52 28.31 4.06
CA CYS A 34 8.89 26.98 4.22
C CYS A 34 9.41 25.94 3.21
N TYR A 35 9.83 26.38 2.01
CA TYR A 35 10.40 25.48 1.03
C TYR A 35 11.82 25.05 1.43
N GLU A 36 12.66 25.99 1.88
CA GLU A 36 14.02 25.72 2.35
C GLU A 36 13.97 24.80 3.59
N GLU A 37 13.11 25.08 4.58
CA GLU A 37 12.92 24.24 5.77
C GLU A 37 12.46 22.82 5.40
N ALA A 38 11.49 22.68 4.50
CA ALA A 38 11.04 21.38 4.03
C ALA A 38 12.14 20.61 3.27
N SER A 39 12.94 21.31 2.47
CA SER A 39 14.06 20.72 1.73
C SER A 39 15.18 20.24 2.66
N GLU A 40 15.55 21.03 3.68
CA GLU A 40 16.52 20.63 4.70
C GLU A 40 16.04 19.41 5.48
N THR A 41 14.76 19.41 5.91
CA THR A 41 14.16 18.26 6.61
C THR A 41 14.15 17.00 5.73
N GLU A 42 13.88 17.15 4.43
CA GLU A 42 13.90 16.03 3.48
C GLU A 42 15.31 15.44 3.35
N GLU A 43 16.34 16.28 3.28
CA GLU A 43 17.74 15.84 3.18
C GLU A 43 18.19 15.15 4.48
N GLU A 44 17.82 15.67 5.65
CA GLU A 44 18.11 15.04 6.94
C GLU A 44 17.44 13.66 7.05
N LEU A 45 16.14 13.55 6.70
CA LEU A 45 15.42 12.28 6.70
C LEU A 45 16.02 11.27 5.71
N LYS A 46 16.44 11.70 4.54
CA LYS A 46 17.15 10.83 3.58
C LYS A 46 18.46 10.30 4.19
N GLY A 47 19.22 11.17 4.86
CA GLY A 47 20.45 10.79 5.56
C GLY A 47 20.20 9.76 6.66
N GLU A 48 19.17 9.95 7.49
CA GLU A 48 18.78 8.99 8.53
C GLU A 48 18.34 7.65 7.94
N ILE A 49 17.57 7.65 6.85
CA ILE A 49 17.15 6.44 6.14
C ILE A 49 18.37 5.66 5.64
N GLU A 50 19.35 6.31 5.02
CA GLU A 50 20.56 5.64 4.53
C GLU A 50 21.41 5.08 5.69
N ASP A 51 21.52 5.81 6.80
CA ASP A 51 22.22 5.32 8.00
C ASP A 51 21.52 4.10 8.61
N LEU A 52 20.18 4.13 8.70
CA LEU A 52 19.40 2.99 9.17
C LEU A 52 19.52 1.79 8.22
N LYS A 53 19.49 2.00 6.91
CA LYS A 53 19.73 0.94 5.92
C LYS A 53 21.11 0.32 6.08
N ALA A 54 22.15 1.14 6.30
CA ALA A 54 23.50 0.65 6.53
C ALA A 54 23.60 -0.19 7.82
N LYS A 55 22.94 0.25 8.91
CA LYS A 55 22.89 -0.46 10.19
C LYS A 55 22.22 -1.84 10.09
N VAL A 56 21.22 -1.99 9.22
CA VAL A 56 20.52 -3.26 9.02
C VAL A 56 20.99 -4.04 7.79
N ALA A 57 21.99 -3.54 7.07
CA ALA A 57 22.50 -4.18 5.84
C ALA A 57 22.99 -5.62 6.06
N PHE A 58 23.43 -5.95 7.30
CA PHE A 58 23.81 -7.32 7.66
C PHE A 58 22.63 -8.31 7.53
N LEU A 59 21.39 -7.87 7.70
CA LEU A 59 20.22 -8.72 7.53
C LEU A 59 20.06 -9.19 6.08
N ARG A 60 20.48 -8.39 5.10
CA ARG A 60 20.49 -8.77 3.68
C ARG A 60 21.42 -9.94 3.41
N PHE A 61 22.55 -10.00 4.11
CA PHE A 61 23.50 -11.12 4.01
C PHE A 61 22.90 -12.43 4.52
N TRP A 62 22.00 -12.36 5.50
CA TRP A 62 21.33 -13.52 6.09
C TRP A 62 19.99 -13.84 5.40
N ALA A 63 19.52 -13.01 4.46
CA ALA A 63 18.30 -13.27 3.73
C ALA A 63 18.48 -14.52 2.84
N PRO A 64 17.60 -15.51 2.92
CA PRO A 64 17.77 -16.81 2.27
C PRO A 64 17.48 -16.79 0.76
N LEU A 65 17.81 -15.71 0.07
CA LEU A 65 17.37 -15.43 -1.31
C LEU A 65 18.22 -16.06 -2.39
N ASP A 66 19.46 -16.37 -2.10
CA ASP A 66 20.36 -16.95 -3.09
C ASP A 66 20.50 -18.46 -2.86
N HIS A 67 19.96 -19.25 -3.78
CA HIS A 67 20.10 -20.72 -3.79
C HIS A 67 21.56 -21.21 -3.86
N ARG A 68 22.50 -20.30 -4.12
CA ARG A 68 23.95 -20.61 -4.18
C ARG A 68 24.67 -20.33 -2.86
N SER A 69 24.08 -19.50 -2.01
CA SER A 69 24.60 -19.24 -0.67
C SER A 69 24.00 -20.27 0.28
N ARG A 70 24.83 -21.03 0.98
CA ARG A 70 24.35 -21.97 2.00
C ARG A 70 23.53 -21.18 3.00
N PRO A 71 22.26 -21.57 3.28
CA PRO A 71 21.49 -20.95 4.34
C PRO A 71 22.21 -21.17 5.65
N CYS A 72 22.84 -20.13 6.17
CA CYS A 72 23.60 -20.22 7.40
C CYS A 72 22.64 -20.13 8.57
N PHE A 73 22.59 -21.21 9.37
CA PHE A 73 21.92 -21.23 10.68
C PHE A 73 20.39 -20.98 10.68
N THR A 74 19.71 -21.21 9.57
CA THR A 74 18.23 -21.16 9.55
C THR A 74 17.67 -22.28 10.45
N ASP A 75 16.66 -21.95 11.23
CA ASP A 75 16.05 -22.82 12.25
C ASP A 75 14.55 -23.05 12.02
N VAL A 76 14.02 -22.55 10.89
CA VAL A 76 12.65 -22.76 10.47
C VAL A 76 12.56 -22.76 8.93
N VAL A 77 11.56 -23.46 8.42
CA VAL A 77 11.28 -23.56 6.98
C VAL A 77 9.82 -23.22 6.73
N LEU A 78 9.56 -22.33 5.76
CA LEU A 78 8.22 -22.04 5.29
C LEU A 78 7.95 -22.79 3.99
N VAL A 79 6.75 -23.35 3.84
CA VAL A 79 6.35 -24.11 2.66
C VAL A 79 5.02 -23.59 2.15
N ALA A 80 5.01 -23.15 0.89
CA ALA A 80 3.78 -22.81 0.19
C ALA A 80 2.99 -24.07 -0.14
N SER A 81 1.67 -24.04 0.07
CA SER A 81 0.77 -25.12 -0.35
C SER A 81 -0.34 -24.53 -1.21
N ASP A 82 -0.25 -24.78 -2.51
CA ASP A 82 -1.33 -24.43 -3.45
C ASP A 82 -2.46 -25.45 -3.36
N HIS A 83 -3.69 -24.97 -3.25
CA HIS A 83 -4.90 -25.80 -3.20
C HIS A 83 -5.28 -26.42 -4.56
N ASP A 84 -4.75 -25.91 -5.67
CA ASP A 84 -5.33 -26.14 -7.00
C ASP A 84 -4.52 -27.05 -7.94
N SER A 85 -3.39 -27.57 -7.53
CA SER A 85 -2.63 -28.49 -8.38
C SER A 85 -2.79 -29.94 -7.88
N GLY A 86 -3.80 -30.62 -8.40
CA GLY A 86 -3.94 -32.09 -8.33
C GLY A 86 -2.81 -32.85 -9.03
N SER A 87 -1.65 -32.22 -9.20
CA SER A 87 -0.43 -32.82 -9.74
C SER A 87 0.49 -33.23 -8.59
N PRO A 88 0.87 -34.50 -8.48
CA PRO A 88 1.72 -35.01 -7.39
C PRO A 88 3.19 -34.56 -7.46
N ALA A 89 3.53 -33.60 -8.32
CA ALA A 89 4.90 -33.20 -8.61
C ALA A 89 5.21 -31.71 -8.42
N THR A 90 4.36 -30.91 -7.75
CA THR A 90 4.81 -29.59 -7.33
C THR A 90 5.77 -29.78 -6.16
N ASN A 91 7.06 -29.75 -6.45
CA ASN A 91 8.10 -29.65 -5.43
C ASN A 91 7.77 -28.43 -4.56
N HIS A 92 7.28 -28.69 -3.36
CA HIS A 92 7.14 -27.66 -2.32
C HIS A 92 8.56 -27.18 -1.98
N VAL A 93 9.05 -26.22 -2.75
CA VAL A 93 10.39 -25.66 -2.52
C VAL A 93 10.34 -24.94 -1.18
N PRO A 94 11.10 -25.38 -0.18
CA PRO A 94 11.08 -24.78 1.12
C PRO A 94 11.80 -23.43 1.08
N VAL A 95 11.23 -22.43 1.76
CA VAL A 95 11.87 -21.13 2.01
C VAL A 95 12.47 -21.16 3.41
N PRO A 96 13.79 -21.33 3.57
CA PRO A 96 14.42 -21.33 4.88
C PRO A 96 14.39 -19.92 5.51
N ALA A 97 14.27 -19.84 6.83
CA ALA A 97 14.23 -18.58 7.55
C ALA A 97 14.76 -18.72 8.98
N HIS A 98 14.80 -17.60 9.70
CA HIS A 98 15.16 -17.55 11.12
C HIS A 98 13.94 -17.21 11.98
N LYS A 99 13.63 -18.04 12.97
CA LYS A 99 12.54 -17.81 13.93
C LYS A 99 12.62 -16.41 14.54
N ALA A 100 13.81 -15.97 14.91
CA ALA A 100 14.04 -14.64 15.50
C ALA A 100 13.63 -13.50 14.57
N VAL A 101 13.90 -13.61 13.26
CA VAL A 101 13.50 -12.60 12.27
C VAL A 101 11.99 -12.62 12.10
N LEU A 102 11.39 -13.79 11.88
CA LEU A 102 9.94 -13.92 11.71
C LEU A 102 9.18 -13.34 12.91
N ALA A 103 9.56 -13.75 14.13
CA ALA A 103 8.92 -13.31 15.37
C ALA A 103 9.11 -11.80 15.65
N SER A 104 10.24 -11.22 15.25
CA SER A 104 10.49 -9.79 15.42
C SER A 104 9.68 -8.91 14.47
N ARG A 105 9.32 -9.44 13.29
CA ARG A 105 8.67 -8.70 12.21
C ARG A 105 7.17 -8.92 12.11
N SER A 106 6.65 -10.00 12.74
CA SER A 106 5.25 -10.39 12.69
C SER A 106 4.76 -10.85 14.07
N PRO A 107 3.72 -10.20 14.62
CA PRO A 107 3.07 -10.65 15.85
C PRO A 107 2.49 -12.05 15.73
N VAL A 108 1.97 -12.40 14.55
CA VAL A 108 1.38 -13.72 14.28
C VAL A 108 2.45 -14.81 14.31
N PHE A 109 3.59 -14.61 13.63
CA PHE A 109 4.71 -15.55 13.72
C PHE A 109 5.26 -15.64 15.14
N ARG A 110 5.31 -14.54 15.87
CA ARG A 110 5.72 -14.55 17.27
C ARG A 110 4.82 -15.47 18.10
N ALA A 111 3.51 -15.23 18.05
CA ALA A 111 2.54 -16.04 18.78
C ALA A 111 2.60 -17.53 18.38
N MET A 112 2.74 -17.82 17.10
CA MET A 112 2.86 -19.18 16.57
C MET A 112 4.13 -19.89 17.06
N LEU A 113 5.25 -19.19 17.10
CA LEU A 113 6.55 -19.78 17.51
C LEU A 113 6.76 -19.84 19.02
N GLU A 114 6.06 -18.99 19.79
CA GLU A 114 6.05 -19.02 21.27
C GLU A 114 5.09 -20.09 21.84
N SER A 115 4.12 -20.52 21.05
CA SER A 115 3.18 -21.59 21.45
C SER A 115 3.79 -22.97 21.24
N GLU A 116 3.29 -23.98 22.00
CA GLU A 116 3.64 -25.40 21.80
C GLU A 116 2.89 -26.02 20.60
N MET A 117 2.72 -25.25 19.53
CA MET A 117 2.07 -25.72 18.30
C MET A 117 3.00 -26.60 17.48
N GLU A 118 2.42 -27.39 16.58
CA GLU A 118 3.17 -28.33 15.71
C GLU A 118 4.25 -27.60 14.90
N GLU A 119 3.97 -26.39 14.45
CA GLU A 119 4.91 -25.52 13.69
C GLU A 119 6.16 -25.16 14.51
N SER A 120 5.96 -24.89 15.82
CA SER A 120 7.07 -24.59 16.75
C SER A 120 7.99 -25.80 16.95
N LEU A 121 7.41 -26.99 17.03
CA LEU A 121 8.12 -28.25 17.30
C LEU A 121 8.76 -28.83 16.03
N SER A 122 8.02 -28.85 14.91
CA SER A 122 8.50 -29.41 13.63
C SER A 122 9.53 -28.51 12.92
N GLY A 123 9.57 -27.23 13.25
CA GLY A 123 10.37 -26.25 12.51
C GLY A 123 9.89 -26.01 11.06
N THR A 124 8.66 -26.43 10.75
CA THR A 124 8.06 -26.25 9.42
C THR A 124 6.73 -25.53 9.53
N ILE A 125 6.61 -24.39 8.85
CA ILE A 125 5.38 -23.59 8.78
C ILE A 125 4.78 -23.77 7.38
N LYS A 126 3.57 -24.31 7.31
CA LYS A 126 2.82 -24.45 6.07
C LYS A 126 1.95 -23.21 5.87
N ILE A 127 2.07 -22.58 4.71
CA ILE A 127 1.29 -21.41 4.33
C ILE A 127 0.41 -21.79 3.13
N SER A 128 -0.89 -21.87 3.35
CA SER A 128 -1.87 -22.18 2.33
C SER A 128 -2.22 -20.97 1.47
N GLU A 129 -2.65 -21.24 0.24
CA GLU A 129 -3.19 -20.24 -0.69
C GLU A 129 -2.17 -19.15 -1.06
N VAL A 130 -0.93 -19.55 -1.26
CA VAL A 130 0.14 -18.64 -1.64
C VAL A 130 1.09 -19.31 -2.64
N SER A 131 1.49 -18.56 -3.66
CA SER A 131 2.52 -19.01 -4.59
C SER A 131 3.91 -19.03 -3.93
N TYR A 132 4.81 -19.89 -4.44
CA TYR A 132 6.19 -19.91 -3.97
C TYR A 132 6.88 -18.55 -4.09
N ASP A 133 6.65 -17.85 -5.21
CA ASP A 133 7.28 -16.55 -5.49
C ASP A 133 6.78 -15.47 -4.53
N ALA A 134 5.48 -15.46 -4.22
CA ALA A 134 4.90 -14.55 -3.24
C ALA A 134 5.43 -14.84 -1.82
N LEU A 135 5.49 -16.13 -1.43
CA LEU A 135 6.05 -16.51 -0.13
C LEU A 135 7.53 -16.11 -0.01
N ARG A 136 8.31 -16.34 -1.05
CA ARG A 136 9.72 -15.96 -1.10
C ARG A 136 9.90 -14.45 -1.00
N SER A 137 9.09 -13.68 -1.74
CA SER A 137 9.11 -12.21 -1.71
C SER A 137 8.69 -11.67 -0.34
N PHE A 138 7.70 -12.30 0.28
CA PHE A 138 7.26 -11.98 1.64
C PHE A 138 8.39 -12.19 2.67
N VAL A 139 9.01 -13.37 2.65
CA VAL A 139 10.14 -13.66 3.53
C VAL A 139 11.29 -12.68 3.28
N ASN A 140 11.61 -12.39 2.01
CA ASN A 140 12.62 -11.38 1.69
C ASN A 140 12.30 -10.02 2.33
N TYR A 141 11.05 -9.57 2.22
CA TYR A 141 10.63 -8.30 2.82
C TYR A 141 10.82 -8.30 4.34
N LEU A 142 10.57 -9.41 5.03
CA LEU A 142 10.79 -9.49 6.48
C LEU A 142 12.26 -9.23 6.88
N TYR A 143 13.21 -9.57 6.01
CA TYR A 143 14.65 -9.33 6.25
C TYR A 143 15.09 -7.94 5.82
N THR A 144 14.63 -7.46 4.66
CA THR A 144 15.22 -6.31 3.97
C THR A 144 14.34 -5.08 3.98
N ALA A 145 13.04 -5.24 4.28
CA ALA A 145 11.99 -4.24 4.07
C ALA A 145 11.89 -3.77 2.60
N GLU A 146 12.39 -4.56 1.65
CA GLU A 146 12.37 -4.26 0.22
C GLU A 146 11.76 -5.43 -0.55
N THR A 147 10.93 -5.13 -1.53
CA THR A 147 10.41 -6.09 -2.50
C THR A 147 10.09 -5.38 -3.80
N TRP A 148 10.15 -6.15 -4.91
CA TRP A 148 9.67 -5.66 -6.18
C TRP A 148 8.18 -5.98 -6.31
N LEU A 149 7.40 -5.01 -6.82
CA LEU A 149 5.95 -5.15 -6.98
C LEU A 149 5.54 -5.04 -8.45
N ASP A 150 4.73 -5.97 -8.89
CA ASP A 150 3.74 -5.81 -9.93
C ASP A 150 2.33 -5.92 -9.31
N GLU A 151 1.29 -5.81 -10.10
CA GLU A 151 -0.08 -5.81 -9.58
C GLU A 151 -0.45 -7.13 -8.88
N GLN A 152 -0.08 -8.27 -9.46
CA GLN A 152 -0.35 -9.58 -8.86
C GLN A 152 0.45 -9.79 -7.58
N MET A 153 1.74 -9.48 -7.60
CA MET A 153 2.60 -9.58 -6.41
C MET A 153 2.13 -8.65 -5.29
N ALA A 154 1.65 -7.45 -5.63
CA ALA A 154 1.12 -6.52 -4.64
C ALA A 154 -0.16 -7.05 -3.97
N CYS A 155 -1.05 -7.70 -4.74
CA CYS A 155 -2.22 -8.37 -4.20
C CYS A 155 -1.83 -9.54 -3.27
N ASP A 156 -0.96 -10.43 -3.73
CA ASP A 156 -0.51 -11.60 -2.96
C ASP A 156 0.19 -11.18 -1.66
N LEU A 157 1.07 -10.18 -1.74
CA LEU A 157 1.78 -9.66 -0.56
C LEU A 157 0.85 -8.89 0.39
N LEU A 158 -0.19 -8.22 -0.10
CA LEU A 158 -1.19 -7.56 0.74
C LEU A 158 -1.94 -8.59 1.58
N VAL A 159 -2.37 -9.70 0.97
CA VAL A 159 -3.03 -10.82 1.66
C VAL A 159 -2.14 -11.40 2.76
N LEU A 160 -0.86 -11.65 2.44
CA LEU A 160 0.11 -12.13 3.43
C LEU A 160 0.38 -11.09 4.52
N ALA A 161 0.48 -9.83 4.17
CA ALA A 161 0.72 -8.74 5.12
C ALA A 161 -0.44 -8.58 6.11
N GLU A 162 -1.68 -8.74 5.65
CA GLU A 162 -2.86 -8.76 6.53
C GLU A 162 -2.86 -9.99 7.43
N LYS A 163 -2.69 -11.20 6.86
CA LYS A 163 -2.69 -12.47 7.60
C LYS A 163 -1.63 -12.53 8.69
N TYR A 164 -0.44 -11.98 8.43
CA TYR A 164 0.69 -12.00 9.36
C TYR A 164 0.92 -10.68 10.09
N GLU A 165 -0.02 -9.72 9.98
CA GLU A 165 0.01 -8.41 10.64
C GLU A 165 1.31 -7.61 10.38
N VAL A 166 1.81 -7.63 9.14
CA VAL A 166 2.98 -6.87 8.71
C VAL A 166 2.53 -5.51 8.15
N LYS A 167 2.20 -4.58 9.05
CA LYS A 167 1.54 -3.30 8.74
C LYS A 167 2.25 -2.48 7.67
N HIS A 168 3.58 -2.35 7.75
CA HIS A 168 4.33 -1.58 6.75
C HIS A 168 4.27 -2.17 5.35
N LEU A 169 4.29 -3.51 5.23
CA LEU A 169 4.12 -4.17 3.94
C LEU A 169 2.71 -3.95 3.39
N LYS A 170 1.70 -4.04 4.26
CA LYS A 170 0.30 -3.78 3.88
C LYS A 170 0.16 -2.39 3.28
N THR A 171 0.59 -1.34 4.02
CA THR A 171 0.55 0.04 3.53
C THR A 171 1.34 0.23 2.23
N TYR A 172 2.49 -0.43 2.11
CA TYR A 172 3.31 -0.36 0.90
C TYR A 172 2.59 -0.94 -0.32
N CYS A 173 1.94 -2.11 -0.16
CA CYS A 173 1.12 -2.73 -1.21
C CYS A 173 -0.14 -1.90 -1.54
N GLU A 174 -0.84 -1.37 -0.52
CA GLU A 174 -2.00 -0.48 -0.73
C GLU A 174 -1.62 0.75 -1.56
N ASN A 175 -0.55 1.45 -1.21
CA ASN A 175 -0.07 2.62 -1.94
C ASN A 175 0.29 2.29 -3.39
N PHE A 176 0.93 1.14 -3.62
CA PHE A 176 1.23 0.69 -4.98
C PHE A 176 -0.05 0.44 -5.78
N LEU A 177 -1.01 -0.31 -5.23
CA LEU A 177 -2.28 -0.61 -5.89
C LEU A 177 -3.11 0.65 -6.13
N VAL A 178 -3.13 1.61 -5.20
CA VAL A 178 -3.77 2.92 -5.40
C VAL A 178 -3.14 3.66 -6.59
N SER A 179 -1.81 3.58 -6.77
CA SER A 179 -1.13 4.20 -7.91
C SER A 179 -1.47 3.58 -9.27
N LYS A 180 -2.00 2.35 -9.28
CA LYS A 180 -2.42 1.61 -10.48
C LYS A 180 -3.93 1.61 -10.68
N LEU A 181 -4.65 2.24 -9.76
CA LEU A 181 -6.09 2.26 -9.74
C LEU A 181 -6.65 3.17 -10.85
N ASP A 182 -7.56 2.64 -11.63
CA ASP A 182 -8.36 3.37 -12.61
C ASP A 182 -9.86 3.05 -12.47
N TRP A 183 -10.69 3.72 -13.25
CA TRP A 183 -12.13 3.50 -13.18
C TRP A 183 -12.55 2.10 -13.69
N GLU A 184 -11.76 1.48 -14.59
CA GLU A 184 -12.07 0.18 -15.17
C GLU A 184 -11.85 -0.97 -14.18
N ASN A 185 -10.80 -0.89 -13.36
CA ASN A 185 -10.47 -1.90 -12.34
C ASN A 185 -11.09 -1.61 -10.97
N SER A 186 -11.75 -0.45 -10.80
CA SER A 186 -12.21 0.04 -9.49
C SER A 186 -13.18 -0.89 -8.77
N LEU A 187 -14.09 -1.58 -9.47
CA LEU A 187 -15.06 -2.51 -8.85
C LEU A 187 -14.38 -3.75 -8.29
N MET A 188 -13.49 -4.36 -9.07
CA MET A 188 -12.75 -5.55 -8.62
C MET A 188 -11.81 -5.20 -7.47
N THR A 189 -11.13 -4.05 -7.58
CA THR A 189 -10.24 -3.57 -6.52
C THR A 189 -11.00 -3.22 -5.25
N TYR A 190 -12.21 -2.66 -5.35
CA TYR A 190 -13.06 -2.39 -4.20
C TYR A 190 -13.45 -3.69 -3.45
N ALA A 191 -13.88 -4.71 -4.19
CA ALA A 191 -14.22 -5.99 -3.60
C ALA A 191 -13.02 -6.66 -2.92
N PHE A 192 -11.85 -6.62 -3.57
CA PHE A 192 -10.60 -7.12 -3.02
C PHE A 192 -10.18 -6.36 -1.75
N ALA A 193 -10.22 -5.02 -1.79
CA ALA A 193 -9.87 -4.17 -0.66
C ALA A 193 -10.79 -4.41 0.55
N TYR A 194 -12.08 -4.61 0.31
CA TYR A 194 -13.05 -4.95 1.34
C TYR A 194 -12.72 -6.30 2.00
N GLN A 195 -12.48 -7.34 1.19
CA GLN A 195 -12.16 -8.68 1.68
C GLN A 195 -10.90 -8.70 2.55
N HIS A 196 -9.90 -7.89 2.22
CA HIS A 196 -8.60 -7.88 2.88
C HIS A 196 -8.40 -6.67 3.81
N ASN A 197 -9.50 -5.97 4.16
CA ASN A 197 -9.48 -4.85 5.09
C ASN A 197 -8.43 -3.78 4.73
N ALA A 198 -8.26 -3.52 3.42
CA ALA A 198 -7.32 -2.55 2.86
C ALA A 198 -8.00 -1.18 2.74
N LYS A 199 -7.98 -0.40 3.81
CA LYS A 199 -8.80 0.79 3.97
C LYS A 199 -8.48 1.90 2.95
N ASP A 200 -7.21 2.20 2.75
CA ASP A 200 -6.81 3.28 1.85
C ASP A 200 -7.16 2.94 0.39
N LEU A 201 -7.00 1.66 0.03
CA LEU A 201 -7.38 1.15 -1.29
C LEU A 201 -8.91 1.11 -1.45
N LEU A 202 -9.64 0.77 -0.39
CA LEU A 202 -11.10 0.77 -0.36
C LEU A 202 -11.66 2.17 -0.61
N ASP A 203 -11.17 3.16 0.13
CA ASP A 203 -11.61 4.54 0.03
C ASP A 203 -11.29 5.14 -1.36
N ALA A 204 -10.10 4.85 -1.89
CA ALA A 204 -9.70 5.32 -3.22
C ALA A 204 -10.56 4.69 -4.34
N SER A 205 -10.80 3.37 -4.28
CA SER A 205 -11.64 2.69 -5.28
C SER A 205 -13.11 3.15 -5.22
N LEU A 206 -13.66 3.34 -4.02
CA LEU A 206 -15.01 3.87 -3.83
C LEU A 206 -15.15 5.29 -4.43
N ALA A 207 -14.14 6.15 -4.26
CA ALA A 207 -14.15 7.48 -4.84
C ALA A 207 -14.23 7.47 -6.37
N LEU A 208 -13.50 6.55 -7.02
CA LEU A 208 -13.55 6.35 -8.47
C LEU A 208 -14.89 5.76 -8.95
N ILE A 209 -15.42 4.78 -8.21
CA ILE A 209 -16.73 4.19 -8.50
C ILE A 209 -17.81 5.28 -8.48
N MET A 210 -17.84 6.09 -7.42
CA MET A 210 -18.81 7.18 -7.29
C MET A 210 -18.70 8.23 -8.40
N GLY A 211 -17.50 8.44 -8.95
CA GLY A 211 -17.29 9.37 -10.08
C GLY A 211 -17.69 8.82 -11.44
N ASN A 212 -17.84 7.49 -11.59
CA ASN A 212 -18.08 6.81 -12.87
C ASN A 212 -19.27 5.84 -12.82
N MET A 213 -20.19 6.01 -11.87
CA MET A 213 -21.30 5.08 -11.64
C MET A 213 -22.19 4.86 -12.87
N ASP A 214 -22.36 5.89 -13.69
CA ASP A 214 -23.13 5.84 -14.94
C ASP A 214 -22.54 4.88 -15.99
N LYS A 215 -21.24 4.70 -15.99
CA LYS A 215 -20.51 3.77 -16.86
C LYS A 215 -20.43 2.39 -16.25
N LEU A 216 -20.08 2.35 -14.97
CA LEU A 216 -19.83 1.08 -14.24
C LEU A 216 -21.08 0.23 -14.10
N SER A 217 -22.26 0.84 -13.87
CA SER A 217 -23.53 0.11 -13.71
C SER A 217 -23.98 -0.68 -14.94
N LYS A 218 -23.33 -0.44 -16.10
CA LYS A 218 -23.62 -1.13 -17.36
C LYS A 218 -22.62 -2.23 -17.71
N ARG A 219 -21.60 -2.40 -16.90
CA ARG A 219 -20.53 -3.37 -17.13
C ARG A 219 -20.88 -4.73 -16.52
N GLU A 220 -20.29 -5.77 -17.09
CA GLU A 220 -20.49 -7.15 -16.65
C GLU A 220 -19.95 -7.36 -15.23
N GLU A 221 -18.82 -6.73 -14.89
CA GLU A 221 -18.21 -6.79 -13.56
C GLU A 221 -19.13 -6.25 -12.45
N TYR A 222 -19.98 -5.27 -12.79
CA TYR A 222 -20.99 -4.79 -11.83
C TYR A 222 -22.08 -5.82 -11.61
N ILE A 223 -22.53 -6.51 -12.66
CA ILE A 223 -23.52 -7.57 -12.57
C ILE A 223 -22.94 -8.75 -11.76
N GLU A 224 -21.70 -9.11 -12.01
CA GLU A 224 -21.01 -10.14 -11.22
C GLU A 224 -20.92 -9.77 -9.74
N LEU A 225 -20.64 -8.50 -9.42
CA LEU A 225 -20.58 -8.04 -8.04
C LEU A 225 -21.96 -8.11 -7.36
N VAL A 226 -23.03 -7.77 -8.09
CA VAL A 226 -24.43 -7.91 -7.59
C VAL A 226 -24.75 -9.36 -7.25
N GLU A 227 -24.27 -10.31 -8.05
CA GLU A 227 -24.51 -11.74 -7.83
C GLU A 227 -23.65 -12.35 -6.72
N LYS A 228 -22.38 -11.97 -6.66
CA LYS A 228 -21.39 -12.53 -5.72
C LYS A 228 -21.49 -11.91 -4.33
N ASP A 229 -21.60 -10.59 -4.26
CA ASP A 229 -21.68 -9.86 -2.99
C ASP A 229 -22.62 -8.64 -3.07
N PRO A 230 -23.94 -8.87 -2.97
CA PRO A 230 -24.93 -7.80 -3.04
C PRO A 230 -24.80 -6.76 -1.92
N ARG A 231 -24.14 -7.08 -0.80
CA ARG A 231 -23.93 -6.13 0.30
C ARG A 231 -23.00 -5.00 -0.11
N LEU A 232 -21.91 -5.34 -0.82
CA LEU A 232 -20.97 -4.33 -1.33
C LEU A 232 -21.67 -3.35 -2.28
N VAL A 233 -22.59 -3.85 -3.11
CA VAL A 233 -23.38 -3.01 -4.01
C VAL A 233 -24.28 -2.04 -3.24
N VAL A 234 -24.89 -2.49 -2.14
CA VAL A 234 -25.70 -1.63 -1.27
C VAL A 234 -24.82 -0.54 -0.64
N GLU A 235 -23.65 -0.88 -0.11
CA GLU A 235 -22.72 0.08 0.49
C GLU A 235 -22.25 1.14 -0.53
N ILE A 236 -21.90 0.71 -1.76
CA ILE A 236 -21.56 1.61 -2.86
C ILE A 236 -22.72 2.57 -3.16
N TYR A 237 -23.95 2.04 -3.19
CA TYR A 237 -25.13 2.84 -3.53
C TYR A 237 -25.49 3.84 -2.43
N GLU A 238 -25.37 3.43 -1.16
CA GLU A 238 -25.57 4.31 -0.01
C GLU A 238 -24.53 5.45 0.01
N ALA A 239 -23.26 5.14 -0.27
CA ALA A 239 -22.22 6.14 -0.39
C ALA A 239 -22.49 7.12 -1.56
N TYR A 240 -22.95 6.60 -2.70
CA TYR A 240 -23.31 7.42 -3.86
C TYR A 240 -24.48 8.36 -3.55
N LEU A 241 -25.55 7.89 -2.93
CA LEU A 241 -26.70 8.70 -2.52
C LEU A 241 -26.31 9.78 -1.51
N SER A 242 -25.50 9.44 -0.53
CA SER A 242 -25.01 10.38 0.49
C SER A 242 -24.23 11.55 -0.12
N LYS A 243 -23.42 11.26 -1.14
CA LYS A 243 -22.67 12.29 -1.89
C LYS A 243 -23.61 13.19 -2.69
N GLN A 244 -24.66 12.64 -3.31
CA GLN A 244 -25.65 13.39 -4.07
C GLN A 244 -26.43 14.36 -3.19
N VAL A 245 -26.85 13.93 -2.01
CA VAL A 245 -27.58 14.75 -1.05
C VAL A 245 -26.72 15.92 -0.56
N ASN A 246 -25.45 15.69 -0.26
CA ASN A 246 -24.53 16.73 0.20
C ASN A 246 -24.17 17.75 -0.89
N THR A 247 -24.21 17.38 -2.16
CA THR A 247 -23.99 18.30 -3.29
C THR A 247 -25.25 19.09 -3.66
N ALA A 248 -26.43 18.60 -3.31
CA ALA A 248 -27.71 19.23 -3.60
C ALA A 248 -28.18 20.23 -2.50
N ALA A 249 -27.48 20.31 -1.36
CA ALA A 249 -27.78 21.32 -0.34
C ALA A 249 -27.49 22.72 -0.87
N PRO A 250 -28.49 23.63 -0.97
CA PRO A 250 -28.28 24.95 -1.52
C PRO A 250 -27.32 25.76 -0.66
N LYS A 251 -26.35 26.42 -1.29
CA LYS A 251 -25.61 27.54 -0.70
C LYS A 251 -26.60 28.73 -0.59
N ASP A 252 -27.53 28.62 0.34
CA ASP A 252 -28.44 29.69 0.60
C ASP A 252 -27.93 30.51 1.80
N SER A 253 -28.00 31.79 1.59
CA SER A 253 -27.91 32.87 2.57
C SER A 253 -26.58 33.60 2.74
N SER A 254 -26.43 34.62 1.94
CA SER A 254 -26.22 35.93 2.56
C SER A 254 -26.71 37.04 1.65
N MET A 255 -28.03 37.19 1.61
CA MET A 255 -28.65 38.49 1.34
C MET A 255 -29.40 38.86 2.61
N LYS A 256 -28.80 39.71 3.43
CA LYS A 256 -29.52 40.57 4.36
C LYS A 256 -28.88 41.94 4.35
N THR A 257 -29.64 42.83 3.72
CA THR A 257 -29.91 44.23 4.06
C THR A 257 -28.92 44.92 4.97
#